data_da30dc768d7821e6930d416135712da7
#
_entry.id   da30dc768d7821e6930d416135712da7
#
_cell.length_a   1.000
_cell.length_b   1.000
_cell.length_c   1.000
_cell.angle_alpha   90.00
_cell.angle_beta   90.00
_cell.angle_gamma   90.00
#
_symmetry.space_group_name_H-M   'P 1'
#
loop_
_entity.id
_entity.type
_entity.pdbx_description
1 polymer ?
#
loop_
_entity_poly.entity_id
_entity_poly.type
_entity_poly.pdbx_seq_one_letter_code
_entity_poly.pdbx_strand_id
1 'polypeptide(L)'
;MEGVTDSMKITNYTQEFITDDNKPFDSAHASTLLELKDGGILAAWFGGAWEKNPDVAIWTAIRDKDGGGQPVKVADVRGVAMWNPVLFRKKDGKVILFYKVGKLISEWVTWYMESEDEGHTFSEPQELVPGDIGGRGPVKNKP
;
A
#
# COMPACT_ATOMS: atom_id res chain seq x y z
N MET A 1 -40.13 -3.58 -23.63
CA MET A 1 -38.69 -3.24 -23.52
C MET A 1 -38.00 -4.38 -22.78
N GLU A 2 -37.27 -5.19 -23.48
CA GLU A 2 -36.42 -6.18 -22.85
C GLU A 2 -35.19 -5.46 -22.34
N GLY A 3 -35.00 -5.42 -21.03
CA GLY A 3 -33.80 -4.92 -20.42
C GLY A 3 -32.65 -5.84 -20.73
N VAL A 4 -31.67 -5.37 -21.49
CA VAL A 4 -30.40 -6.04 -21.68
C VAL A 4 -29.68 -6.00 -20.31
N THR A 5 -29.77 -7.08 -19.55
CA THR A 5 -28.88 -7.30 -18.42
C THR A 5 -27.52 -7.65 -18.98
N ASP A 6 -26.64 -6.65 -19.08
CA ASP A 6 -25.23 -6.89 -19.40
C ASP A 6 -24.63 -7.70 -18.24
N SER A 7 -24.59 -9.02 -18.38
CA SER A 7 -23.98 -9.90 -17.39
C SER A 7 -22.46 -9.78 -17.52
N MET A 8 -21.83 -9.22 -16.49
CA MET A 8 -20.36 -9.18 -16.38
C MET A 8 -19.84 -10.61 -16.44
N LYS A 9 -18.95 -10.91 -17.39
CA LYS A 9 -18.35 -12.22 -17.58
C LYS A 9 -16.86 -12.14 -17.24
N ILE A 10 -16.39 -12.97 -16.32
CA ILE A 10 -14.97 -13.15 -16.07
C ILE A 10 -14.42 -14.02 -17.19
N THR A 11 -13.50 -13.50 -17.99
CA THR A 11 -12.87 -14.20 -19.12
C THR A 11 -11.51 -14.79 -18.78
N ASN A 12 -10.80 -14.18 -17.81
CA ASN A 12 -9.50 -14.64 -17.33
C ASN A 12 -9.44 -14.54 -15.80
N TYR A 13 -8.85 -15.57 -15.19
CA TYR A 13 -8.59 -15.61 -13.77
C TYR A 13 -7.20 -16.19 -13.52
N THR A 14 -6.38 -15.46 -12.73
CA THR A 14 -5.09 -15.94 -12.25
C THR A 14 -4.98 -15.67 -10.75
N GLN A 15 -4.29 -16.55 -10.05
CA GLN A 15 -4.01 -16.40 -8.63
C GLN A 15 -2.53 -16.66 -8.39
N GLU A 16 -1.88 -15.76 -7.68
CA GLU A 16 -0.47 -15.88 -7.32
C GLU A 16 -0.20 -15.21 -5.97
N PHE A 17 0.85 -15.63 -5.30
CA PHE A 17 1.33 -14.96 -4.09
C PHE A 17 2.20 -13.77 -4.46
N ILE A 18 2.06 -12.64 -3.73
CA ILE A 18 2.94 -11.48 -3.86
C ILE A 18 4.33 -11.81 -3.30
N THR A 19 4.38 -12.64 -2.26
CA THR A 19 5.62 -13.06 -1.58
C THR A 19 5.65 -14.57 -1.44
N ASP A 20 6.84 -15.14 -1.49
CA ASP A 20 7.11 -16.54 -1.19
C ASP A 20 7.46 -16.76 0.29
N ASP A 21 7.95 -17.98 0.61
CA ASP A 21 8.34 -18.36 1.97
C ASP A 21 9.62 -17.63 2.46
N ASN A 22 10.39 -17.02 1.57
CA ASN A 22 11.60 -16.25 1.88
C ASN A 22 11.32 -14.77 2.11
N LYS A 23 10.09 -14.42 2.43
CA LYS A 23 9.69 -13.04 2.73
C LYS A 23 10.44 -12.49 3.95
N PRO A 24 10.77 -11.18 3.96
CA PRO A 24 11.52 -10.54 5.04
C PRO A 24 10.67 -10.16 6.27
N PHE A 25 9.49 -10.73 6.42
CA PHE A 25 8.56 -10.49 7.53
C PHE A 25 7.72 -11.76 7.78
N ASP A 26 7.30 -11.98 9.02
CA ASP A 26 6.50 -13.15 9.41
C ASP A 26 5.01 -12.92 9.23
N SER A 27 4.58 -11.68 9.36
CA SER A 27 3.17 -11.27 9.31
C SER A 27 2.97 -10.07 8.40
N ALA A 28 1.91 -10.10 7.59
CA ALA A 28 1.55 -9.02 6.66
C ALA A 28 0.04 -8.79 6.66
N HIS A 29 -0.38 -7.52 6.65
CA HIS A 29 -1.79 -7.13 6.74
C HIS A 29 -2.11 -5.91 5.89
N ALA A 30 -3.41 -5.68 5.67
CA ALA A 30 -3.99 -4.48 5.09
C ALA A 30 -3.38 -4.08 3.75
N SER A 31 -3.37 -4.99 2.78
CA SER A 31 -2.88 -4.72 1.44
C SER A 31 -3.75 -3.72 0.69
N THR A 32 -3.11 -2.95 -0.17
CA THR A 32 -3.70 -2.04 -1.15
C THR A 32 -3.05 -2.26 -2.51
N LEU A 33 -3.80 -2.08 -3.58
CA LEU A 33 -3.34 -2.28 -4.95
C LEU A 33 -3.57 -1.04 -5.80
N LEU A 34 -2.69 -0.82 -6.77
CA LEU A 34 -2.84 0.20 -7.80
C LEU A 34 -2.38 -0.35 -9.14
N GLU A 35 -3.22 -0.23 -10.17
CA GLU A 35 -2.83 -0.51 -11.54
C GLU A 35 -1.86 0.55 -12.05
N LEU A 36 -0.76 0.11 -12.66
CA LEU A 36 0.27 0.96 -13.24
C LEU A 36 -0.03 1.26 -14.71
N LYS A 37 0.57 2.32 -15.25
CA LYS A 37 0.33 2.78 -16.64
C LYS A 37 0.71 1.74 -17.70
N ASP A 38 1.65 0.87 -17.39
CA ASP A 38 2.08 -0.24 -18.27
C ASP A 38 1.24 -1.51 -18.11
N GLY A 39 0.20 -1.47 -17.28
CA GLY A 39 -0.66 -2.63 -16.95
C GLY A 39 -0.11 -3.51 -15.82
N GLY A 40 1.02 -3.16 -15.23
CA GLY A 40 1.51 -3.78 -14.01
C GLY A 40 0.67 -3.42 -12.79
N ILE A 41 0.99 -4.01 -11.65
CA ILE A 41 0.31 -3.78 -10.38
C ILE A 41 1.33 -3.44 -9.31
N LEU A 42 1.13 -2.30 -8.65
CA LEU A 42 1.82 -1.94 -7.42
C LEU A 42 0.98 -2.38 -6.23
N ALA A 43 1.56 -3.17 -5.34
CA ALA A 43 0.98 -3.55 -4.06
C ALA A 43 1.71 -2.87 -2.91
N ALA A 44 0.99 -2.53 -1.84
CA ALA A 44 1.57 -2.09 -0.58
C ALA A 44 0.85 -2.75 0.59
N TRP A 45 1.56 -2.98 1.68
CA TRP A 45 1.04 -3.57 2.92
C TRP A 45 1.91 -3.17 4.11
N PHE A 46 1.45 -3.43 5.33
CA PHE A 46 2.34 -3.38 6.47
C PHE A 46 2.77 -4.80 6.89
N GLY A 47 4.01 -4.94 7.31
CA GLY A 47 4.57 -6.24 7.68
C GLY A 47 5.73 -6.12 8.66
N GLY A 48 5.82 -7.10 9.54
CA GLY A 48 6.84 -7.25 10.57
C GLY A 48 6.73 -8.62 11.24
N ALA A 49 7.26 -8.79 12.44
CA ALA A 49 7.19 -10.04 13.19
C ALA A 49 5.72 -10.41 13.52
N TRP A 50 4.95 -9.46 14.01
CA TRP A 50 3.50 -9.57 14.20
C TRP A 50 2.86 -8.18 14.22
N GLU A 51 1.54 -8.11 14.06
CA GLU A 51 0.78 -6.88 14.13
C GLU A 51 1.03 -6.16 15.47
N LYS A 52 1.23 -4.83 15.42
CA LYS A 52 1.61 -3.95 16.54
C LYS A 52 3.08 -4.01 16.98
N ASN A 53 3.86 -4.95 16.47
CA ASN A 53 5.28 -5.01 16.80
C ASN A 53 5.98 -3.72 16.34
N PRO A 54 6.92 -3.18 17.14
CA PRO A 54 7.68 -1.98 16.77
C PRO A 54 8.51 -2.09 15.48
N ASP A 55 8.72 -3.30 14.95
CA ASP A 55 9.41 -3.55 13.69
C ASP A 55 8.51 -3.49 12.45
N VAL A 56 7.21 -3.31 12.63
CA VAL A 56 6.25 -3.24 11.53
C VAL A 56 6.52 -2.02 10.66
N ALA A 57 6.78 -2.27 9.40
CA ALA A 57 7.12 -1.28 8.37
C ALA A 57 6.13 -1.34 7.21
N ILE A 58 6.22 -0.38 6.29
CA ILE A 58 5.49 -0.39 5.03
C ILE A 58 6.36 -0.97 3.93
N TRP A 59 5.78 -1.93 3.22
CA TRP A 59 6.39 -2.67 2.12
C TRP A 59 5.63 -2.45 0.83
N THR A 60 6.34 -2.51 -0.28
CA THR A 60 5.76 -2.52 -1.63
C THR A 60 6.34 -3.64 -2.46
N ALA A 61 5.59 -4.06 -3.49
CA ALA A 61 6.09 -4.90 -4.56
C ALA A 61 5.40 -4.52 -5.87
N ILE A 62 6.12 -4.64 -6.97
CA ILE A 62 5.60 -4.40 -8.31
C ILE A 62 5.52 -5.74 -9.04
N ARG A 63 4.34 -6.06 -9.56
CA ARG A 63 4.13 -7.13 -10.51
C ARG A 63 4.05 -6.54 -11.91
N ASP A 64 4.97 -6.90 -12.76
CA ASP A 64 4.95 -6.57 -14.17
C ASP A 64 4.39 -7.73 -15.01
N LYS A 65 4.47 -7.61 -16.33
CA LYS A 65 3.99 -8.64 -17.26
C LYS A 65 4.74 -9.99 -17.14
N ASP A 66 5.95 -9.97 -16.60
CA ASP A 66 6.81 -11.16 -16.46
C ASP A 66 6.71 -11.82 -15.09
N GLY A 67 5.96 -11.21 -14.16
CA GLY A 67 5.69 -11.75 -12.82
C GLY A 67 5.90 -10.77 -11.68
N GLY A 68 5.84 -11.26 -10.45
CA GLY A 68 6.00 -10.47 -9.24
C GLY A 68 7.44 -10.07 -8.96
N GLY A 69 7.63 -8.85 -8.49
CA GLY A 69 8.88 -8.33 -7.97
C GLY A 69 9.08 -8.66 -6.49
N GLN A 70 10.30 -8.44 -6.01
CA GLN A 70 10.62 -8.63 -4.60
C GLN A 70 10.04 -7.53 -3.72
N PRO A 71 9.62 -7.83 -2.47
CA PRO A 71 9.23 -6.82 -1.49
C PRO A 71 10.35 -5.83 -1.20
N VAL A 72 9.98 -4.55 -1.19
CA VAL A 72 10.86 -3.44 -0.82
C VAL A 72 10.28 -2.72 0.38
N LYS A 73 11.10 -2.52 1.42
CA LYS A 73 10.72 -1.69 2.56
C LYS A 73 10.82 -0.22 2.17
N VAL A 74 9.69 0.48 2.14
CA VAL A 74 9.62 1.88 1.68
C VAL A 74 9.47 2.88 2.80
N ALA A 75 8.96 2.46 3.96
CA ALA A 75 8.88 3.31 5.14
C ALA A 75 9.07 2.49 6.41
N ASP A 76 9.89 3.01 7.32
CA ASP A 76 10.21 2.40 8.60
C ASP A 76 10.54 3.50 9.62
N VAL A 77 9.82 3.52 10.74
CA VAL A 77 10.13 4.38 11.88
C VAL A 77 10.60 3.51 13.02
N ARG A 78 11.85 3.66 13.41
CA ARG A 78 12.46 2.82 14.44
C ARG A 78 11.65 2.82 15.73
N GLY A 79 11.22 1.65 16.16
CA GLY A 79 10.53 1.45 17.43
C GLY A 79 9.05 1.83 17.44
N VAL A 80 8.45 2.15 16.29
CA VAL A 80 7.03 2.51 16.19
C VAL A 80 6.38 1.73 15.05
N ALA A 81 5.30 1.03 15.34
CA ALA A 81 4.53 0.29 14.34
C ALA A 81 3.90 1.22 13.30
N MET A 82 3.89 0.77 12.06
CA MET A 82 3.25 1.42 10.92
C MET A 82 2.04 0.61 10.46
N TRP A 83 1.03 1.27 9.86
CA TRP A 83 -0.26 0.67 9.62
C TRP A 83 -0.90 1.13 8.31
N ASN A 84 -1.80 0.31 7.79
CA ASN A 84 -2.82 0.60 6.79
C ASN A 84 -2.36 1.50 5.64
N PRO A 85 -1.45 1.04 4.78
CA PRO A 85 -1.09 1.79 3.58
C PRO A 85 -2.28 1.89 2.63
N VAL A 86 -2.40 3.02 1.95
CA VAL A 86 -3.37 3.24 0.88
C VAL A 86 -2.66 3.87 -0.31
N LEU A 87 -2.68 3.18 -1.44
CA LEU A 87 -2.16 3.66 -2.72
C LEU A 87 -3.26 4.38 -3.51
N PHE A 88 -2.92 5.50 -4.11
CA PHE A 88 -3.83 6.27 -4.95
C PHE A 88 -3.07 6.96 -6.07
N ARG A 89 -3.70 7.10 -7.25
CA ARG A 89 -3.17 7.91 -8.35
C ARG A 89 -3.79 9.29 -8.33
N LYS A 90 -2.97 10.31 -8.16
CA LYS A 90 -3.38 11.72 -8.20
C LYS A 90 -3.76 12.14 -9.62
N LYS A 91 -4.50 13.24 -9.73
CA LYS A 91 -4.89 13.82 -11.03
C LYS A 91 -3.69 14.24 -11.90
N ASP A 92 -2.58 14.62 -11.27
CA ASP A 92 -1.32 14.94 -11.95
C ASP A 92 -0.52 13.73 -12.44
N GLY A 93 -1.03 12.51 -12.18
CA GLY A 93 -0.45 11.24 -12.59
C GLY A 93 0.53 10.63 -11.58
N LYS A 94 0.92 11.35 -10.53
CA LYS A 94 1.79 10.80 -9.48
C LYS A 94 1.06 9.75 -8.66
N VAL A 95 1.81 8.79 -8.18
CA VAL A 95 1.32 7.83 -7.18
C VAL A 95 1.57 8.38 -5.79
N ILE A 96 0.57 8.36 -4.94
CA ILE A 96 0.70 8.71 -3.52
C ILE A 96 0.44 7.48 -2.66
N LEU A 97 1.25 7.31 -1.62
CA LEU A 97 1.15 6.25 -0.62
C LEU A 97 0.93 6.91 0.74
N PHE A 98 -0.28 6.75 1.29
CA PHE A 98 -0.60 7.14 2.65
C PHE A 98 -0.36 5.96 3.60
N TYR A 99 0.03 6.25 4.84
CA TYR A 99 0.12 5.25 5.90
C TYR A 99 0.01 5.88 7.28
N LYS A 100 -0.21 5.05 8.29
CA LYS A 100 -0.34 5.48 9.68
C LYS A 100 0.91 5.10 10.46
N VAL A 101 1.28 5.95 11.41
CA VAL A 101 2.40 5.74 12.34
C VAL A 101 1.90 5.97 13.75
N GLY A 102 2.11 5.01 14.65
CA GLY A 102 1.73 5.13 16.06
C GLY A 102 1.57 3.77 16.74
N LYS A 103 1.68 3.74 18.06
CA LYS A 103 1.51 2.51 18.86
C LYS A 103 0.05 2.11 18.98
N LEU A 104 -0.84 3.08 19.14
CA LEU A 104 -2.27 2.89 19.31
C LEU A 104 -3.02 3.63 18.19
N ILE A 105 -4.21 3.13 17.85
CA ILE A 105 -5.07 3.75 16.82
C ILE A 105 -5.40 5.20 17.18
N SER A 106 -5.61 5.51 18.45
CA SER A 106 -5.88 6.86 18.94
C SER A 106 -4.69 7.83 18.82
N GLU A 107 -3.50 7.29 18.60
CA GLU A 107 -2.26 8.07 18.46
C GLU A 107 -1.76 8.14 17.02
N TRP A 108 -2.49 7.56 16.08
CA TRP A 108 -2.07 7.52 14.67
C TRP A 108 -1.89 8.91 14.10
N VAL A 109 -0.74 9.12 13.48
CA VAL A 109 -0.43 10.25 12.62
C VAL A 109 -0.36 9.74 11.18
N THR A 110 -1.00 10.44 10.26
CA THR A 110 -0.96 10.09 8.84
C THR A 110 0.23 10.73 8.17
N TRP A 111 1.01 9.88 7.52
CA TRP A 111 2.13 10.26 6.66
C TRP A 111 1.85 9.89 5.22
N TYR A 112 2.55 10.50 4.29
CA TYR A 112 2.50 10.15 2.89
C TYR A 112 3.85 10.30 2.20
N MET A 113 3.99 9.60 1.10
CA MET A 113 5.09 9.73 0.14
C MET A 113 4.50 9.77 -1.27
N GLU A 114 5.22 10.39 -2.21
CA GLU A 114 4.83 10.43 -3.62
C GLU A 114 5.88 9.75 -4.50
N SER A 115 5.42 9.16 -5.61
CA SER A 115 6.25 8.55 -6.63
C SER A 115 5.91 9.15 -8.00
N GLU A 116 6.95 9.53 -8.75
CA GLU A 116 6.85 10.00 -10.13
C GLU A 116 7.17 8.89 -11.15
N ASP A 117 7.63 7.74 -10.68
CA ASP A 117 8.11 6.62 -11.49
C ASP A 117 7.33 5.32 -11.26
N GLU A 118 6.00 5.43 -11.08
CA GLU A 118 5.09 4.29 -10.94
C GLU A 118 5.38 3.39 -9.73
N GLY A 119 5.91 3.96 -8.64
CA GLY A 119 6.15 3.25 -7.39
C GLY A 119 7.54 2.59 -7.28
N HIS A 120 8.43 2.81 -8.24
CA HIS A 120 9.81 2.31 -8.16
C HIS A 120 10.62 3.04 -7.09
N THR A 121 10.41 4.35 -6.97
CA THR A 121 10.98 5.19 -5.91
C THR A 121 9.93 6.12 -5.31
N PHE A 122 10.11 6.50 -4.06
CA PHE A 122 9.24 7.42 -3.34
C PHE A 122 10.02 8.61 -2.78
N SER A 123 9.34 9.74 -2.64
CA SER A 123 9.86 10.93 -1.97
C SER A 123 10.10 10.66 -0.48
N GLU A 124 10.79 11.58 0.19
CA GLU A 124 10.86 11.59 1.64
C GLU A 124 9.46 11.66 2.25
N PRO A 125 9.22 10.96 3.38
CA PRO A 125 7.94 10.99 4.07
C PRO A 125 7.59 12.39 4.59
N GLN A 126 6.31 12.73 4.51
CA GLN A 126 5.75 13.98 5.06
C GLN A 126 4.49 13.67 5.86
N GLU A 127 4.27 14.40 6.94
CA GLU A 127 2.98 14.35 7.64
C GLU A 127 1.90 14.95 6.76
N LEU A 128 0.73 14.31 6.69
CA LEU A 128 -0.42 14.82 5.93
C LEU A 128 -0.88 16.17 6.48
N VAL A 129 -1.01 16.26 7.78
CA VAL A 129 -1.26 17.52 8.52
C VAL A 129 -0.31 17.53 9.71
N PRO A 130 0.71 18.40 9.73
CA PRO A 130 1.69 18.44 10.80
C PRO A 130 1.07 18.55 12.20
N GLY A 131 1.45 17.65 13.10
CA GLY A 131 0.97 17.61 14.48
C GLY A 131 -0.46 17.07 14.67
N ASP A 132 -1.13 16.58 13.62
CA ASP A 132 -2.49 16.05 13.70
C ASP A 132 -2.48 14.60 14.19
N ILE A 133 -2.98 14.38 15.40
CA ILE A 133 -3.12 13.06 16.02
C ILE A 133 -4.59 12.61 15.91
N GLY A 134 -4.83 11.32 15.63
CA GLY A 134 -6.18 10.76 15.53
C GLY A 134 -6.51 10.18 14.17
N GLY A 135 -5.50 10.05 13.28
CA GLY A 135 -5.59 9.24 12.07
C GLY A 135 -6.37 9.84 10.91
N ARG A 136 -6.40 11.16 10.79
CA ARG A 136 -6.98 11.84 9.60
C ARG A 136 -6.42 11.25 8.31
N GLY A 137 -7.23 11.21 7.25
CA GLY A 137 -6.86 10.67 5.94
C GLY A 137 -7.27 9.22 5.72
N PRO A 138 -6.95 8.64 4.57
CA PRO A 138 -7.42 7.30 4.20
C PRO A 138 -6.83 6.21 5.11
N VAL A 139 -7.65 5.20 5.40
CA VAL A 139 -7.26 4.04 6.23
C VAL A 139 -7.37 2.73 5.44
N LYS A 140 -8.37 2.62 4.60
CA LYS A 140 -8.64 1.41 3.79
C LYS A 140 -9.14 1.76 2.40
N ASN A 141 -10.13 2.63 2.34
CA ASN A 141 -10.71 3.05 1.06
C ASN A 141 -9.84 4.13 0.42
N LYS A 142 -9.81 4.13 -0.91
CA LYS A 142 -9.14 5.16 -1.68
C LYS A 142 -9.87 6.50 -1.53
N PRO A 143 -9.15 7.62 -1.50
CA PRO A 143 -9.73 8.96 -1.46
C PRO A 143 -10.49 9.31 -2.75
#